data_556ca6409e7e66d9f46fffb0d4953ed4
#
_entry.id   556ca6409e7e66d9f46fffb0d4953ed4
#
_cell.length_a   1.000
_cell.length_b   1.000
_cell.length_c   1.000
_cell.angle_alpha   90.00
_cell.angle_beta   90.00
_cell.angle_gamma   90.00
#
_symmetry.space_group_name_H-M   'P 1'
#
loop_
_entity.id
_entity.type
_entity.pdbx_description
1 polymer ?
#
loop_
_entity_poly.entity_id
_entity_poly.type
_entity_poly.pdbx_seq_one_letter_code
_entity_poly.pdbx_strand_id
1 'polypeptide(L)'
;MCERVQKGARHPDIEIEVRVRLVGETTAEDMLWADGIIFGTPENFGYMSGAMKDLFDRTFYPLEGQLEGMPIAIFISAGNDGTGALTSIRRIGNGYGFKEVQEPLIAVGELTDEMLDACETLGMYLAAGLEGGIF
;
A
#
# COMPACT_ATOMS: atom_id res chain seq x y z
N MET A 1 -9.65 0.97 8.32
CA MET A 1 -8.17 1.09 8.12
C MET A 1 -7.82 2.15 7.06
N CYS A 2 -8.35 2.05 5.89
CA CYS A 2 -8.01 2.97 4.78
C CYS A 2 -8.23 4.45 5.13
N GLU A 3 -9.33 4.81 5.78
CA GLU A 3 -9.60 6.19 6.19
C GLU A 3 -8.54 6.74 7.14
N ARG A 4 -8.04 5.91 8.06
CA ARG A 4 -7.00 6.32 9.00
C ARG A 4 -5.63 6.45 8.31
N VAL A 5 -5.32 5.56 7.37
CA VAL A 5 -4.12 5.70 6.53
C VAL A 5 -4.15 7.03 5.77
N GLN A 6 -5.29 7.35 5.16
CA GLN A 6 -5.48 8.62 4.46
C GLN A 6 -5.31 9.81 5.40
N LYS A 7 -5.87 9.74 6.60
CA LYS A 7 -5.77 10.80 7.58
C LYS A 7 -4.31 11.08 7.93
N GLY A 8 -3.52 10.03 8.13
CA GLY A 8 -2.09 10.16 8.40
C GLY A 8 -1.33 10.76 7.22
N ALA A 9 -1.59 10.27 6.00
CA ALA A 9 -0.95 10.78 4.79
C ALA A 9 -1.28 12.24 4.50
N ARG A 10 -2.47 12.69 4.93
CA ARG A 10 -2.94 14.09 4.78
C ARG A 10 -2.71 14.93 6.03
N HIS A 11 -1.73 14.58 6.84
CA HIS A 11 -1.41 15.37 8.03
C HIS A 11 -1.16 16.83 7.66
N PRO A 12 -1.71 17.82 8.42
CA PRO A 12 -1.62 19.24 8.07
C PRO A 12 -0.20 19.79 7.89
N ASP A 13 0.77 19.18 8.56
CA ASP A 13 2.17 19.61 8.51
C ASP A 13 2.97 18.99 7.36
N ILE A 14 2.32 18.15 6.53
CA ILE A 14 2.96 17.48 5.41
C ILE A 14 2.33 17.97 4.10
N GLU A 15 3.14 18.51 3.21
CA GLU A 15 2.70 19.04 1.93
C GLU A 15 2.98 18.06 0.81
N ILE A 16 2.03 17.16 0.56
CA ILE A 16 2.04 16.24 -0.58
C ILE A 16 0.62 16.11 -1.15
N GLU A 17 0.53 15.69 -2.38
CA GLU A 17 -0.76 15.34 -3.00
C GLU A 17 -1.06 13.87 -2.77
N VAL A 18 -2.24 13.56 -2.26
CA VAL A 18 -2.67 12.19 -1.98
C VAL A 18 -3.85 11.84 -2.88
N ARG A 19 -3.70 10.81 -3.69
CA ARG A 19 -4.78 10.22 -4.48
C ARG A 19 -5.20 8.90 -3.86
N VAL A 20 -6.49 8.71 -3.69
CA VAL A 20 -7.06 7.46 -3.18
C VAL A 20 -7.87 6.82 -4.30
N ARG A 21 -7.58 5.54 -4.56
CA ARG A 21 -8.24 4.77 -5.61
C ARG A 21 -8.65 3.41 -5.09
N LEU A 22 -9.83 2.96 -5.49
CA LEU A 22 -10.16 1.55 -5.38
C LEU A 22 -9.33 0.79 -6.42
N VAL A 23 -8.88 -0.41 -6.07
CA VAL A 23 -8.00 -1.18 -6.97
C VAL A 23 -8.63 -1.43 -8.34
N GLY A 24 -9.95 -1.63 -8.40
CA GLY A 24 -10.65 -1.81 -9.67
C GLY A 24 -10.67 -0.59 -10.58
N GLU A 25 -10.44 0.58 -10.02
CA GLU A 25 -10.43 1.87 -10.74
C GLU A 25 -9.02 2.41 -10.95
N THR A 26 -8.02 1.76 -10.38
CA THR A 26 -6.62 2.18 -10.50
C THR A 26 -6.05 1.82 -11.86
N THR A 27 -5.32 2.74 -12.46
CA THR A 27 -4.72 2.58 -13.78
C THR A 27 -3.19 2.58 -13.69
N ALA A 28 -2.54 2.14 -14.78
CA ALA A 28 -1.10 2.25 -14.91
C ALA A 28 -0.61 3.71 -14.78
N GLU A 29 -1.40 4.66 -15.30
CA GLU A 29 -1.09 6.09 -15.20
C GLU A 29 -1.11 6.58 -13.76
N ASP A 30 -2.05 6.10 -12.94
CA ASP A 30 -2.09 6.42 -11.51
C ASP A 30 -0.79 5.97 -10.81
N MET A 31 -0.31 4.78 -11.15
CA MET A 31 0.91 4.24 -10.56
C MET A 31 2.16 5.00 -11.02
N LEU A 32 2.20 5.42 -12.28
CA LEU A 32 3.29 6.24 -12.81
C LEU A 32 3.31 7.65 -12.22
N TRP A 33 2.14 8.20 -11.91
CA TRP A 33 2.03 9.51 -11.28
C TRP A 33 2.62 9.53 -9.87
N ALA A 34 2.52 8.43 -9.14
CA ALA A 34 2.89 8.37 -7.73
C ALA A 34 4.41 8.39 -7.53
N ASP A 35 4.85 9.04 -6.45
CA ASP A 35 6.22 8.96 -5.93
C ASP A 35 6.33 7.92 -4.82
N GLY A 36 5.20 7.44 -4.32
CA GLY A 36 5.09 6.36 -3.36
C GLY A 36 3.68 5.79 -3.37
N ILE A 37 3.54 4.51 -3.04
CA ILE A 37 2.25 3.82 -3.09
C ILE A 37 2.01 3.07 -1.79
N ILE A 38 0.79 3.18 -1.27
CA ILE A 38 0.34 2.34 -0.16
C ILE A 38 -0.69 1.34 -0.69
N PHE A 39 -0.38 0.06 -0.58
CA PHE A 39 -1.29 -1.01 -0.95
C PHE A 39 -2.06 -1.49 0.27
N GLY A 40 -3.38 -1.50 0.18
CA GLY A 40 -4.26 -2.04 1.23
C GLY A 40 -5.13 -3.15 0.67
N THR A 41 -5.16 -4.30 1.35
CA THR A 41 -5.97 -5.46 0.93
C THR A 41 -6.46 -6.26 2.13
N PRO A 42 -7.67 -6.85 2.04
CA PRO A 42 -8.00 -7.94 2.94
C PRO A 42 -7.23 -9.20 2.52
N GLU A 43 -7.04 -10.11 3.46
CA GLU A 43 -6.57 -11.46 3.14
C GLU A 43 -7.78 -12.34 2.83
N ASN A 44 -7.83 -12.88 1.62
CA ASN A 44 -8.86 -13.82 1.18
C ASN A 44 -8.20 -15.15 0.83
N PHE A 45 -8.60 -16.23 1.50
CA PHE A 45 -8.03 -17.57 1.27
C PHE A 45 -6.50 -17.61 1.30
N GLY A 46 -5.89 -16.91 2.25
CA GLY A 46 -4.44 -16.89 2.40
C GLY A 46 -3.71 -16.15 1.27
N TYR A 47 -4.37 -15.20 0.61
CA TYR A 47 -3.87 -14.46 -0.54
C TYR A 47 -4.39 -13.02 -0.51
N MET A 48 -3.83 -12.14 -1.36
CA MET A 48 -4.41 -10.82 -1.54
C MET A 48 -5.82 -10.92 -2.15
N SER A 49 -6.60 -9.85 -2.11
CA SER A 49 -7.90 -9.84 -2.78
C SER A 49 -7.76 -10.05 -4.29
N GLY A 50 -8.79 -10.63 -4.91
CA GLY A 50 -8.82 -10.80 -6.35
C GLY A 50 -8.72 -9.47 -7.10
N ALA A 51 -9.31 -8.41 -6.54
CA ALA A 51 -9.23 -7.06 -7.12
C ALA A 51 -7.80 -6.53 -7.12
N MET A 52 -7.02 -6.77 -6.06
CA MET A 52 -5.61 -6.38 -5.99
C MET A 52 -4.79 -7.18 -7.01
N LYS A 53 -5.02 -8.48 -7.13
CA LYS A 53 -4.34 -9.31 -8.12
C LYS A 53 -4.67 -8.85 -9.54
N ASP A 54 -5.92 -8.48 -9.80
CA ASP A 54 -6.34 -7.94 -11.09
C ASP A 54 -5.59 -6.64 -11.42
N LEU A 55 -5.41 -5.74 -10.43
CA LEU A 55 -4.59 -4.53 -10.62
C LEU A 55 -3.20 -4.89 -11.11
N PHE A 56 -2.54 -5.82 -10.44
CA PHE A 56 -1.20 -6.24 -10.83
C PHE A 56 -1.17 -6.88 -12.22
N ASP A 57 -2.14 -7.75 -12.53
CA ASP A 57 -2.22 -8.38 -13.85
C ASP A 57 -2.43 -7.37 -14.98
N ARG A 58 -3.25 -6.33 -14.74
CA ARG A 58 -3.54 -5.29 -15.74
C ARG A 58 -2.38 -4.33 -15.97
N THR A 59 -1.56 -4.11 -14.95
CA THR A 59 -0.56 -3.02 -14.98
C THR A 59 0.87 -3.51 -15.12
N PHE A 60 1.14 -4.81 -14.93
CA PHE A 60 2.53 -5.29 -14.91
C PHE A 60 3.25 -5.02 -16.23
N TYR A 61 2.75 -5.53 -17.35
CA TYR A 61 3.43 -5.37 -18.62
C TYR A 61 3.51 -3.91 -19.08
N PRO A 62 2.45 -3.09 -18.96
CA PRO A 62 2.55 -1.66 -19.25
C PRO A 62 3.60 -0.90 -18.44
N LEU A 63 3.87 -1.38 -17.22
CA LEU A 63 4.79 -0.70 -16.28
C LEU A 63 6.12 -1.41 -16.08
N GLU A 64 6.35 -2.49 -16.79
CA GLU A 64 7.57 -3.29 -16.62
C GLU A 64 8.83 -2.41 -16.75
N GLY A 65 9.68 -2.45 -15.73
CA GLY A 65 10.91 -1.67 -15.69
C GLY A 65 10.75 -0.18 -15.38
N GLN A 66 9.51 0.30 -15.16
CA GLN A 66 9.26 1.73 -14.95
C GLN A 66 9.06 2.12 -13.49
N LEU A 67 8.86 1.16 -12.59
CA LEU A 67 8.62 1.42 -11.17
C LEU A 67 9.73 0.87 -10.26
N GLU A 68 10.91 0.65 -10.80
CA GLU A 68 12.07 0.21 -10.02
C GLU A 68 12.37 1.20 -8.88
N GLY A 69 12.46 0.68 -7.66
CA GLY A 69 12.75 1.48 -6.48
C GLY A 69 11.57 2.31 -5.96
N MET A 70 10.37 2.16 -6.52
CA MET A 70 9.19 2.87 -6.03
C MET A 70 8.96 2.56 -4.55
N PRO A 71 8.98 3.59 -3.67
CA PRO A 71 8.69 3.37 -2.25
C PRO A 71 7.25 2.89 -2.05
N ILE A 72 7.10 1.80 -1.29
CA ILE A 72 5.77 1.29 -0.97
C ILE A 72 5.62 0.99 0.51
N ALA A 73 4.37 0.98 0.95
CA ALA A 73 3.95 0.45 2.24
C ALA A 73 2.74 -0.45 2.03
N ILE A 74 2.50 -1.36 2.97
CA ILE A 74 1.44 -2.37 2.86
C ILE A 74 0.66 -2.43 4.16
N PHE A 75 -0.68 -2.43 4.07
CA PHE A 75 -1.53 -2.77 5.21
C PHE A 75 -2.55 -3.84 4.82
N ILE A 76 -2.81 -4.75 5.74
CA ILE A 76 -3.63 -5.94 5.51
C ILE A 76 -4.64 -6.09 6.65
N SER A 77 -5.88 -6.40 6.28
CA SER A 77 -6.91 -6.84 7.22
C SER A 77 -7.12 -8.35 7.07
N ALA A 78 -6.95 -9.10 8.14
CA ALA A 78 -6.98 -10.55 8.09
C ALA A 78 -7.85 -11.15 9.20
N GLY A 79 -8.50 -12.28 8.88
CA GLY A 79 -9.18 -13.09 9.89
C GLY A 79 -8.24 -14.08 10.57
N ASN A 80 -7.17 -14.47 9.89
CA ASN A 80 -6.10 -15.32 10.42
C ASN A 80 -4.83 -14.50 10.64
N ASP A 81 -3.70 -14.90 10.09
CA ASP A 81 -2.43 -14.23 10.36
C ASP A 81 -2.01 -13.17 9.33
N GLY A 82 -2.64 -13.15 8.17
CA GLY A 82 -2.35 -12.18 7.11
C GLY A 82 -1.06 -12.44 6.32
N THR A 83 -0.29 -13.46 6.67
CA THR A 83 1.02 -13.71 6.04
C THR A 83 0.91 -14.13 4.58
N GLY A 84 -0.17 -14.85 4.21
CA GLY A 84 -0.40 -15.26 2.83
C GLY A 84 -0.62 -14.08 1.89
N ALA A 85 -1.42 -13.09 2.33
CA ALA A 85 -1.63 -11.87 1.56
C ALA A 85 -0.32 -11.08 1.42
N LEU A 86 0.43 -10.92 2.51
CA LEU A 86 1.71 -10.22 2.50
C LEU A 86 2.71 -10.88 1.55
N THR A 87 2.87 -12.20 1.64
CA THR A 87 3.77 -12.96 0.77
C THR A 87 3.40 -12.82 -0.70
N SER A 88 2.10 -12.85 -1.01
CA SER A 88 1.64 -12.72 -2.39
C SER A 88 1.91 -11.33 -2.97
N ILE A 89 1.70 -10.26 -2.20
CA ILE A 89 2.02 -8.90 -2.63
C ILE A 89 3.53 -8.74 -2.82
N ARG A 90 4.33 -9.21 -1.89
CA ARG A 90 5.80 -9.11 -1.96
C ARG A 90 6.37 -9.85 -3.16
N ARG A 91 5.84 -11.03 -3.48
CA ARG A 91 6.27 -11.79 -4.65
C ARG A 91 6.07 -11.00 -5.95
N ILE A 92 4.89 -10.42 -6.10
CA ILE A 92 4.56 -9.61 -7.29
C ILE A 92 5.34 -8.30 -7.25
N GLY A 93 5.44 -7.66 -6.09
CA GLY A 93 6.19 -6.42 -5.92
C GLY A 93 7.66 -6.55 -6.31
N ASN A 94 8.26 -7.71 -6.10
CA ASN A 94 9.62 -7.99 -6.56
C ASN A 94 9.72 -7.89 -8.09
N GLY A 95 8.69 -8.34 -8.81
CA GLY A 95 8.63 -8.21 -10.26
C GLY A 95 8.57 -6.76 -10.74
N TYR A 96 7.90 -5.89 -9.99
CA TYR A 96 7.87 -4.45 -10.26
C TYR A 96 9.16 -3.73 -9.84
N GLY A 97 9.91 -4.31 -8.92
CA GLY A 97 11.08 -3.67 -8.32
C GLY A 97 10.74 -2.70 -7.20
N PHE A 98 9.58 -2.85 -6.55
CA PHE A 98 9.17 -1.98 -5.45
C PHE A 98 10.14 -2.06 -4.28
N LYS A 99 10.28 -0.93 -3.58
CA LYS A 99 11.07 -0.82 -2.36
C LYS A 99 10.13 -0.62 -1.18
N GLU A 100 9.98 -1.63 -0.35
CA GLU A 100 9.20 -1.55 0.88
C GLU A 100 9.97 -0.72 1.91
N VAL A 101 9.41 0.42 2.33
CA VAL A 101 10.15 1.41 3.14
C VAL A 101 9.76 1.43 4.61
N GLN A 102 8.81 0.60 5.01
CA GLN A 102 8.43 0.44 6.42
C GLN A 102 7.82 -0.93 6.65
N GLU A 103 7.76 -1.33 7.92
CA GLU A 103 7.14 -2.59 8.30
C GLU A 103 5.68 -2.66 7.85
N PRO A 104 5.23 -3.78 7.30
CA PRO A 104 3.84 -3.95 6.92
C PRO A 104 2.94 -3.95 8.16
N LEU A 105 1.75 -3.42 8.02
CA LEU A 105 0.74 -3.46 9.08
C LEU A 105 -0.26 -4.56 8.79
N ILE A 106 -0.32 -5.56 9.66
CA ILE A 106 -1.32 -6.62 9.57
C ILE A 106 -2.24 -6.53 10.77
N ALA A 107 -3.51 -6.21 10.52
CA ALA A 107 -4.55 -6.18 11.54
C ALA A 107 -5.33 -7.50 11.49
N VAL A 108 -5.26 -8.27 12.57
CA VAL A 108 -5.93 -9.58 12.68
C VAL A 108 -7.16 -9.45 13.57
N GLY A 109 -8.30 -9.92 13.07
CA GLY A 109 -9.56 -9.91 13.81
C GLY A 109 -10.23 -8.54 13.84
N GLU A 110 -10.89 -8.23 14.96
CA GLU A 110 -11.57 -6.95 15.15
C GLU A 110 -10.59 -5.80 15.24
N LEU A 111 -10.92 -4.68 14.59
CA LEU A 111 -10.10 -3.48 14.63
C LEU A 111 -10.13 -2.85 16.02
N THR A 112 -8.95 -2.58 16.56
CA THR A 112 -8.77 -1.87 17.83
C THR A 112 -8.32 -0.43 17.55
N ASP A 113 -8.44 0.45 18.55
CA ASP A 113 -7.94 1.81 18.45
C ASP A 113 -6.43 1.83 18.18
N GLU A 114 -5.69 0.90 18.77
CA GLU A 114 -4.26 0.73 18.58
C GLU A 114 -3.90 0.40 17.13
N MET A 115 -4.66 -0.51 16.49
CA MET A 115 -4.51 -0.84 15.07
C MET A 115 -4.83 0.36 14.17
N LEU A 116 -5.87 1.13 14.52
CA LEU A 116 -6.25 2.33 13.78
C LEU A 116 -5.19 3.43 13.90
N ASP A 117 -4.61 3.61 15.08
CA ASP A 117 -3.51 4.54 15.28
C ASP A 117 -2.27 4.13 14.46
N ALA A 118 -1.99 2.82 14.38
CA ALA A 118 -0.91 2.30 13.55
C ALA A 118 -1.16 2.57 12.05
N CYS A 119 -2.41 2.51 11.60
CA CYS A 119 -2.79 2.89 10.23
C CYS A 119 -2.45 4.35 9.94
N GLU A 120 -2.80 5.24 10.86
CA GLU A 120 -2.51 6.67 10.73
C GLU A 120 -1.01 6.93 10.67
N THR A 121 -0.25 6.27 11.55
CA THR A 121 1.22 6.36 11.56
C THR A 121 1.83 5.85 10.24
N LEU A 122 1.29 4.75 9.69
CA LEU A 122 1.77 4.21 8.42
C LEU A 122 1.62 5.22 7.28
N GLY A 123 0.45 5.84 7.17
CA GLY A 123 0.20 6.86 6.14
C GLY A 123 1.09 8.09 6.32
N MET A 124 1.21 8.57 7.55
CA MET A 124 2.02 9.73 7.88
C MET A 124 3.51 9.48 7.61
N TYR A 125 4.02 8.32 7.96
CA TYR A 125 5.44 7.98 7.77
C TYR A 125 5.83 7.99 6.30
N LEU A 126 5.04 7.35 5.42
CA LEU A 126 5.34 7.37 3.99
C LEU A 126 5.28 8.79 3.44
N ALA A 127 4.22 9.53 3.78
CA ALA A 127 4.04 10.90 3.31
C ALA A 127 5.19 11.82 3.73
N ALA A 128 5.57 11.76 5.01
CA ALA A 128 6.67 12.57 5.53
C ALA A 128 8.01 12.20 4.89
N GLY A 129 8.24 10.91 4.68
CA GLY A 129 9.46 10.44 4.03
C GLY A 129 9.58 10.89 2.57
N LEU A 130 8.47 10.92 1.85
CA LEU A 130 8.42 11.42 0.47
C LEU A 130 8.64 12.93 0.43
N GLU A 131 7.96 13.70 1.30
CA GLU A 131 8.15 15.15 1.39
C GLU A 131 9.60 15.50 1.72
N GLY A 132 10.20 14.77 2.65
CA GLY A 132 11.58 15.01 3.09
C GLY A 132 12.65 14.44 2.16
N GLY A 133 12.27 13.73 1.11
CA GLY A 133 13.22 13.12 0.17
C GLY A 133 14.06 11.99 0.78
N ILE A 134 13.53 11.28 1.80
CA ILE A 134 14.25 10.21 2.51
C ILE A 134 14.26 8.90 1.70
N PHE A 135 13.24 8.67 0.90
CA PHE A 135 13.08 7.43 0.13
C PHE A 135 13.58 7.53 -1.31
#